data_800261e7053ee9863f898e0c5c601f3a
#
_entry.id   800261e7053ee9863f898e0c5c601f3a
#
_cell.length_a   1.000
_cell.length_b   1.000
_cell.length_c   1.000
_cell.angle_alpha   90.00
_cell.angle_beta   90.00
_cell.angle_gamma   90.00
#
_symmetry.space_group_name_H-M   'P 1'
#
loop_
_entity.id
_entity.type
_entity.pdbx_description
1 polymer ?
#
loop_
_entity_poly.entity_id
_entity_poly.type
_entity_poly.pdbx_seq_one_letter_code
_entity_poly.pdbx_strand_id
1 'polypeptide(L)'
;MNTRNLFAGMAALAMLFIGGLQPAFAGENGFVSVQSSSSYAHTVSKLRRVVAKNGMMVLGEINQGKVMTMSGMNLHAVSLFVGNPNVGKKLFTENSGVGIVLPVRINVYEQNGTTYVNYFEPSAQLKSFHDKKLVMMGQMLDKKLGMMTGMLR
;
A
#
# COMPACT_ATOMS: atom_id res chain seq x y z
N MET A 1 -19.02 -62.02 -1.81
CA MET A 1 -17.81 -61.37 -2.35
C MET A 1 -17.80 -59.92 -1.90
N ASN A 2 -16.74 -59.51 -1.22
CA ASN A 2 -16.66 -58.33 -0.34
C ASN A 2 -16.63 -56.99 -1.08
N THR A 3 -17.53 -56.10 -0.66
CA THR A 3 -17.42 -54.66 -0.89
C THR A 3 -17.07 -53.98 0.44
N ARG A 4 -15.82 -53.51 0.56
CA ARG A 4 -15.36 -52.76 1.73
C ARG A 4 -15.53 -51.26 1.43
N ASN A 5 -16.49 -50.66 2.17
CA ASN A 5 -16.67 -49.22 2.20
C ASN A 5 -15.48 -48.53 2.91
N LEU A 6 -14.77 -47.65 2.22
CA LEU A 6 -13.85 -46.69 2.83
C LEU A 6 -14.60 -45.38 3.05
N PHE A 7 -14.94 -45.10 4.27
CA PHE A 7 -15.30 -43.73 4.72
C PHE A 7 -14.02 -42.92 4.89
N ALA A 8 -13.78 -41.99 4.00
CA ALA A 8 -12.76 -40.95 4.18
C ALA A 8 -13.37 -39.85 5.05
N GLY A 9 -12.88 -39.73 6.29
CA GLY A 9 -13.29 -38.70 7.22
C GLY A 9 -12.77 -37.31 6.74
N MET A 10 -13.71 -36.39 6.56
CA MET A 10 -13.42 -34.97 6.45
C MET A 10 -13.09 -34.40 7.83
N ALA A 11 -11.80 -34.20 8.12
CA ALA A 11 -11.37 -33.42 9.26
C ALA A 11 -11.62 -31.94 8.95
N ALA A 12 -12.67 -31.34 9.54
CA ALA A 12 -12.89 -29.91 9.51
C ALA A 12 -11.85 -29.25 10.42
N LEU A 13 -10.84 -28.60 9.81
CA LEU A 13 -9.85 -27.80 10.51
C LEU A 13 -10.51 -26.47 10.90
N ALA A 14 -10.98 -26.36 12.13
CA ALA A 14 -11.44 -25.10 12.71
C ALA A 14 -10.23 -24.18 12.92
N MET A 15 -10.03 -23.22 12.02
CA MET A 15 -9.07 -22.14 12.24
C MET A 15 -9.63 -21.19 13.30
N LEU A 16 -9.07 -21.25 14.50
CA LEU A 16 -9.22 -20.23 15.54
C LEU A 16 -8.61 -18.93 14.98
N PHE A 17 -9.45 -17.94 14.71
CA PHE A 17 -9.03 -16.57 14.49
C PHE A 17 -8.51 -15.98 15.81
N ILE A 18 -7.22 -16.16 16.08
CA ILE A 18 -6.51 -15.36 17.08
C ILE A 18 -6.27 -14.02 16.42
N GLY A 19 -6.83 -12.93 16.97
CA GLY A 19 -6.61 -11.56 16.52
C GLY A 19 -5.13 -11.15 16.68
N GLY A 20 -4.29 -11.58 15.75
CA GLY A 20 -2.89 -11.21 15.66
C GLY A 20 -2.73 -10.13 14.57
N LEU A 21 -1.89 -9.15 14.85
CA LEU A 21 -1.40 -8.16 13.88
C LEU A 21 -1.02 -8.87 12.57
N GLN A 22 -1.83 -8.69 11.53
CA GLN A 22 -1.50 -9.27 10.23
C GLN A 22 -0.30 -8.52 9.66
N PRO A 23 0.76 -9.22 9.22
CA PRO A 23 1.89 -8.57 8.56
C PRO A 23 1.44 -7.90 7.27
N ALA A 24 2.11 -6.79 6.91
CA ALA A 24 1.93 -6.21 5.58
C ALA A 24 2.38 -7.24 4.55
N PHE A 25 1.49 -7.64 3.64
CA PHE A 25 1.86 -8.51 2.54
C PHE A 25 2.52 -7.65 1.46
N ALA A 26 3.85 -7.77 1.32
CA ALA A 26 4.51 -7.38 0.09
C ALA A 26 4.34 -8.54 -0.90
N GLY A 27 3.54 -8.35 -1.94
CA GLY A 27 3.39 -9.31 -3.03
C GLY A 27 4.65 -9.37 -3.91
N GLU A 28 4.79 -10.41 -4.73
CA GLU A 28 5.94 -10.61 -5.64
C GLU A 28 6.23 -9.41 -6.56
N ASN A 29 5.24 -8.54 -6.79
CA ASN A 29 5.34 -7.34 -7.64
C ASN A 29 5.58 -6.04 -6.83
N GLY A 30 5.97 -6.12 -5.56
CA GLY A 30 6.15 -4.95 -4.70
C GLY A 30 4.85 -4.29 -4.26
N PHE A 31 3.70 -4.95 -4.40
CA PHE A 31 2.43 -4.46 -3.88
C PHE A 31 2.39 -4.63 -2.36
N VAL A 32 2.19 -3.53 -1.64
CA VAL A 32 2.05 -3.51 -0.17
C VAL A 32 0.64 -3.11 0.19
N SER A 33 0.02 -3.87 1.08
CA SER A 33 -1.29 -3.55 1.68
C SER A 33 -1.21 -3.66 3.19
N VAL A 34 -1.72 -2.64 3.87
CA VAL A 34 -1.75 -2.53 5.34
C VAL A 34 -3.20 -2.28 5.76
N GLN A 35 -3.71 -3.09 6.67
CA GLN A 35 -4.98 -2.82 7.33
C GLN A 35 -4.77 -1.75 8.40
N SER A 36 -5.63 -0.72 8.42
CA SER A 36 -5.62 0.29 9.46
C SER A 36 -6.50 -0.13 10.63
N SER A 37 -6.07 0.21 11.85
CA SER A 37 -6.87 0.06 13.06
C SER A 37 -7.93 1.17 13.25
N SER A 38 -7.99 2.12 12.34
CA SER A 38 -8.83 3.32 12.43
C SER A 38 -9.83 3.40 11.27
N SER A 39 -10.87 4.21 11.44
CA SER A 39 -11.81 4.53 10.35
C SER A 39 -11.12 5.21 9.18
N TYR A 40 -11.76 5.18 8.00
CA TYR A 40 -11.26 5.79 6.77
C TYR A 40 -10.82 7.25 6.98
N ALA A 41 -11.70 8.09 7.51
CA ALA A 41 -11.40 9.51 7.70
C ALA A 41 -10.23 9.74 8.66
N HIS A 42 -10.15 8.95 9.75
CA HIS A 42 -9.07 9.04 10.72
C HIS A 42 -7.74 8.55 10.10
N THR A 43 -7.76 7.48 9.33
CA THR A 43 -6.59 6.93 8.63
C THR A 43 -6.02 7.94 7.63
N VAL A 44 -6.86 8.57 6.80
CA VAL A 44 -6.42 9.62 5.86
C VAL A 44 -5.76 10.79 6.61
N SER A 45 -6.41 11.27 7.68
CA SER A 45 -5.86 12.35 8.50
C SER A 45 -4.55 11.97 9.18
N LYS A 46 -4.46 10.75 9.75
CA LYS A 46 -3.25 10.22 10.39
C LYS A 46 -2.12 10.06 9.38
N LEU A 47 -2.40 9.52 8.18
CA LEU A 47 -1.39 9.35 7.11
C LEU A 47 -0.78 10.71 6.71
N ARG A 48 -1.59 11.77 6.53
CA ARG A 48 -1.08 13.12 6.21
C ARG A 48 -0.12 13.63 7.27
N ARG A 49 -0.46 13.46 8.55
CA ARG A 49 0.41 13.85 9.67
C ARG A 49 1.70 13.04 9.71
N VAL A 50 1.62 11.73 9.48
CA VAL A 50 2.78 10.83 9.47
C VAL A 50 3.71 11.19 8.30
N VAL A 51 3.17 11.44 7.11
CA VAL A 51 3.92 11.92 5.94
C VAL A 51 4.71 13.18 6.27
N ALA A 52 4.06 14.20 6.83
CA ALA A 52 4.70 15.46 7.19
C ALA A 52 5.80 15.27 8.26
N LYS A 53 5.52 14.50 9.32
CA LYS A 53 6.49 14.21 10.39
C LYS A 53 7.74 13.46 9.89
N ASN A 54 7.63 12.73 8.79
CA ASN A 54 8.75 12.01 8.17
C ASN A 54 9.47 12.82 7.07
N GLY A 55 9.25 14.14 7.02
CA GLY A 55 9.90 15.02 6.05
C GLY A 55 9.49 14.76 4.62
N MET A 56 8.29 14.25 4.42
CA MET A 56 7.65 14.10 3.11
C MET A 56 6.46 15.05 2.99
N MET A 57 5.96 15.24 1.79
CA MET A 57 4.85 16.14 1.47
C MET A 57 3.80 15.40 0.67
N VAL A 58 2.54 15.75 0.87
CA VAL A 58 1.46 15.40 -0.07
C VAL A 58 1.50 16.44 -1.17
N LEU A 59 1.95 16.02 -2.35
CA LEU A 59 2.14 16.88 -3.53
C LEU A 59 0.89 16.96 -4.41
N GLY A 60 -0.02 16.03 -4.24
CA GLY A 60 -1.29 15.97 -4.96
C GLY A 60 -2.21 14.93 -4.36
N GLU A 61 -3.47 14.99 -4.78
CA GLU A 61 -4.52 14.11 -4.31
C GLU A 61 -5.54 13.84 -5.39
N ILE A 62 -6.02 12.60 -5.46
CA ILE A 62 -7.20 12.23 -6.24
C ILE A 62 -8.20 11.57 -5.29
N ASN A 63 -9.34 12.21 -5.10
CA ASN A 63 -10.45 11.66 -4.34
C ASN A 63 -11.31 10.78 -5.29
N GLN A 64 -10.99 9.48 -5.35
CA GLN A 64 -11.73 8.53 -6.18
C GLN A 64 -13.19 8.41 -5.73
N GLY A 65 -13.46 8.48 -4.43
CA GLY A 65 -14.82 8.45 -3.91
C GLY A 65 -15.67 9.56 -4.52
N LYS A 66 -15.15 10.80 -4.51
CA LYS A 66 -15.84 11.94 -5.13
C LYS A 66 -16.02 11.76 -6.65
N VAL A 67 -15.03 11.20 -7.35
CA VAL A 67 -15.15 10.94 -8.79
C VAL A 67 -16.22 9.87 -9.07
N MET A 68 -16.26 8.80 -8.27
CA MET A 68 -17.20 7.70 -8.46
C MET A 68 -18.64 8.06 -8.13
N THR A 69 -18.91 9.11 -7.34
CA THR A 69 -20.30 9.60 -7.15
C THR A 69 -20.94 10.04 -8.46
N MET A 70 -20.15 10.46 -9.46
CA MET A 70 -20.66 10.81 -10.80
C MET A 70 -21.25 9.60 -11.54
N SER A 71 -20.87 8.39 -11.19
CA SER A 71 -21.43 7.13 -11.70
C SER A 71 -22.43 6.48 -10.76
N GLY A 72 -22.84 7.17 -9.69
CA GLY A 72 -23.75 6.66 -8.66
C GLY A 72 -23.12 5.68 -7.68
N MET A 73 -21.79 5.47 -7.74
CA MET A 73 -21.09 4.60 -6.81
C MET A 73 -20.72 5.35 -5.50
N ASN A 74 -21.10 4.78 -4.36
CA ASN A 74 -20.64 5.25 -3.06
C ASN A 74 -19.35 4.52 -2.66
N LEU A 75 -18.22 5.24 -2.70
CA LEU A 75 -16.88 4.70 -2.45
C LEU A 75 -16.12 5.61 -1.51
N HIS A 76 -15.54 5.04 -0.46
CA HIS A 76 -14.54 5.72 0.36
C HIS A 76 -13.15 5.36 -0.14
N ALA A 77 -12.57 6.22 -0.98
CA ALA A 77 -11.22 6.03 -1.51
C ALA A 77 -10.56 7.36 -1.89
N VAL A 78 -9.28 7.48 -1.54
CA VAL A 78 -8.42 8.62 -1.90
C VAL A 78 -7.00 8.15 -2.18
N SER A 79 -6.39 8.68 -3.24
CA SER A 79 -4.95 8.52 -3.48
C SER A 79 -4.20 9.80 -3.15
N LEU A 80 -3.17 9.68 -2.32
CA LEU A 80 -2.24 10.74 -2.00
C LEU A 80 -0.94 10.51 -2.78
N PHE A 81 -0.46 11.55 -3.46
CA PHE A 81 0.83 11.54 -4.14
C PHE A 81 1.87 12.15 -3.20
N VAL A 82 2.75 11.30 -2.70
CA VAL A 82 3.67 11.62 -1.60
C VAL A 82 5.11 11.66 -2.11
N GLY A 83 5.83 12.70 -1.75
CA GLY A 83 7.21 12.88 -2.18
C GLY A 83 8.01 13.81 -1.28
N ASN A 84 9.31 13.90 -1.59
CA ASN A 84 10.22 14.89 -1.02
C ASN A 84 11.02 15.49 -2.17
N PRO A 85 10.99 16.83 -2.38
CA PRO A 85 11.66 17.48 -3.52
C PRO A 85 13.17 17.19 -3.60
N ASN A 86 13.87 17.09 -2.46
CA ASN A 86 15.30 16.82 -2.43
C ASN A 86 15.62 15.39 -2.87
N VAL A 87 14.77 14.42 -2.48
CA VAL A 87 14.88 13.03 -2.93
C VAL A 87 14.51 12.93 -4.41
N GLY A 88 13.43 13.60 -4.80
CA GLY A 88 13.00 13.68 -6.19
C GLY A 88 14.10 14.23 -7.09
N LYS A 89 14.72 15.37 -6.72
CA LYS A 89 15.84 15.95 -7.48
C LYS A 89 16.93 14.93 -7.78
N LYS A 90 17.34 14.14 -6.80
CA LYS A 90 18.38 13.10 -6.98
C LYS A 90 17.95 12.04 -7.99
N LEU A 91 16.72 11.54 -7.89
CA LEU A 91 16.20 10.50 -8.78
C LEU A 91 16.01 11.02 -10.21
N PHE A 92 15.45 12.22 -10.37
CA PHE A 92 15.28 12.86 -11.67
C PHE A 92 16.63 13.24 -12.34
N THR A 93 17.69 13.49 -11.56
CA THR A 93 19.04 13.70 -12.09
C THR A 93 19.61 12.42 -12.69
N GLU A 94 19.33 11.25 -12.12
CA GLU A 94 19.77 9.96 -12.66
C GLU A 94 18.99 9.61 -13.95
N ASN A 95 17.65 9.77 -13.91
CA ASN A 95 16.81 9.48 -15.07
C ASN A 95 15.49 10.26 -15.00
N SER A 96 15.20 11.10 -15.96
CA SER A 96 13.97 11.89 -16.01
C SER A 96 12.70 11.03 -16.16
N GLY A 97 12.82 9.79 -16.66
CA GLY A 97 11.71 8.85 -16.79
C GLY A 97 11.13 8.36 -15.45
N VAL A 98 11.84 8.57 -14.32
CA VAL A 98 11.35 8.16 -12.99
C VAL A 98 10.05 8.86 -12.57
N GLY A 99 9.62 9.86 -13.31
CA GLY A 99 8.34 10.53 -13.13
C GLY A 99 7.11 9.61 -13.22
N ILE A 100 7.26 8.42 -13.84
CA ILE A 100 6.21 7.39 -13.82
C ILE A 100 6.06 6.72 -12.44
N VAL A 101 7.12 6.75 -11.63
CA VAL A 101 7.16 6.14 -10.29
C VAL A 101 6.96 7.20 -9.20
N LEU A 102 7.37 8.43 -9.45
CA LEU A 102 7.37 9.53 -8.49
C LEU A 102 6.44 10.68 -8.92
N PRO A 103 5.72 11.29 -7.97
CA PRO A 103 5.63 10.98 -6.54
C PRO A 103 4.96 9.64 -6.28
N VAL A 104 5.29 9.02 -5.11
CA VAL A 104 4.71 7.72 -4.76
C VAL A 104 3.23 7.86 -4.50
N ARG A 105 2.42 7.02 -5.13
CA ARG A 105 0.99 6.96 -4.91
C ARG A 105 0.68 6.05 -3.72
N ILE A 106 0.07 6.61 -2.67
CA ILE A 106 -0.47 5.86 -1.53
C ILE A 106 -1.99 5.96 -1.59
N ASN A 107 -2.65 4.83 -1.73
CA ASN A 107 -4.10 4.76 -1.77
C ASN A 107 -4.66 4.36 -0.41
N VAL A 108 -5.69 5.06 0.06
CA VAL A 108 -6.47 4.72 1.26
C VAL A 108 -7.89 4.44 0.81
N TYR A 109 -8.43 3.29 1.20
CA TYR A 109 -9.79 2.92 0.84
C TYR A 109 -10.46 2.11 1.95
N GLU A 110 -11.78 2.09 1.94
CA GLU A 110 -12.59 1.26 2.81
C GLU A 110 -13.25 0.16 1.99
N GLN A 111 -13.21 -1.06 2.51
CA GLN A 111 -13.90 -2.22 1.95
C GLN A 111 -14.50 -3.04 3.07
N ASN A 112 -15.80 -3.30 3.00
CA ASN A 112 -16.55 -4.06 4.01
C ASN A 112 -16.34 -3.55 5.45
N GLY A 113 -16.34 -2.22 5.63
CA GLY A 113 -16.15 -1.58 6.93
C GLY A 113 -14.71 -1.59 7.46
N THR A 114 -13.77 -2.10 6.67
CA THR A 114 -12.34 -2.15 7.03
C THR A 114 -11.55 -1.18 6.15
N THR A 115 -10.69 -0.38 6.77
CA THR A 115 -9.82 0.57 6.06
C THR A 115 -8.48 -0.06 5.73
N TYR A 116 -8.05 0.12 4.49
CA TYR A 116 -6.77 -0.34 3.97
C TYR A 116 -5.95 0.81 3.41
N VAL A 117 -4.63 0.66 3.50
CA VAL A 117 -3.65 1.54 2.87
C VAL A 117 -2.76 0.70 1.98
N ASN A 118 -2.71 1.01 0.68
CA ASN A 118 -1.84 0.26 -0.23
C ASN A 118 -1.02 1.17 -1.14
N TYR A 119 0.10 0.63 -1.59
CA TYR A 119 1.02 1.27 -2.53
C TYR A 119 1.89 0.21 -3.20
N PHE A 120 2.58 0.61 -4.26
CA PHE A 120 3.67 -0.19 -4.82
C PHE A 120 5.02 0.31 -4.31
N GLU A 121 5.91 -0.61 -3.98
CA GLU A 121 7.28 -0.29 -3.59
C GLU A 121 8.02 0.40 -4.74
N PRO A 122 8.55 1.63 -4.53
CA PRO A 122 9.36 2.32 -5.52
C PRO A 122 10.50 1.48 -6.07
N SER A 123 11.21 0.68 -5.25
CA SER A 123 12.31 -0.15 -5.73
C SER A 123 11.86 -1.20 -6.74
N ALA A 124 10.67 -1.79 -6.53
CA ALA A 124 10.12 -2.78 -7.47
C ALA A 124 9.80 -2.14 -8.82
N GLN A 125 9.22 -0.95 -8.83
CA GLN A 125 8.90 -0.22 -10.06
C GLN A 125 10.17 0.29 -10.76
N LEU A 126 11.18 0.75 -10.01
CA LEU A 126 12.43 1.27 -10.54
C LEU A 126 13.33 0.17 -11.16
N LYS A 127 13.08 -1.12 -10.88
CA LYS A 127 13.78 -2.22 -11.57
C LYS A 127 13.63 -2.17 -13.08
N SER A 128 12.52 -1.64 -13.60
CA SER A 128 12.27 -1.50 -15.04
C SER A 128 13.25 -0.57 -15.75
N PHE A 129 13.97 0.28 -15.01
CA PHE A 129 15.00 1.15 -15.55
C PHE A 129 16.37 0.48 -15.71
N HIS A 130 16.53 -0.76 -15.21
CA HIS A 130 17.79 -1.52 -15.22
C HIS A 130 19.00 -0.79 -14.63
N ASP A 131 18.75 0.14 -13.70
CA ASP A 131 19.75 0.95 -13.01
C ASP A 131 19.80 0.59 -11.52
N LYS A 132 20.94 0.03 -11.07
CA LYS A 132 21.15 -0.39 -9.70
C LYS A 132 21.06 0.78 -8.69
N LYS A 133 21.49 1.98 -9.10
CA LYS A 133 21.46 3.17 -8.25
C LYS A 133 20.02 3.62 -8.01
N LEU A 134 19.18 3.63 -9.05
CA LEU A 134 17.75 3.91 -8.91
C LEU A 134 17.07 2.89 -7.99
N VAL A 135 17.36 1.60 -8.16
CA VAL A 135 16.79 0.55 -7.30
C VAL A 135 17.20 0.74 -5.83
N MET A 136 18.49 1.05 -5.55
CA MET A 136 18.95 1.35 -4.20
C MET A 136 18.22 2.56 -3.58
N MET A 137 18.04 3.63 -4.35
CA MET A 137 17.29 4.80 -3.91
C MET A 137 15.81 4.47 -3.65
N GLY A 138 15.23 3.60 -4.48
CA GLY A 138 13.90 3.04 -4.28
C GLY A 138 13.78 2.28 -2.96
N GLN A 139 14.74 1.43 -2.63
CA GLN A 139 14.75 0.67 -1.36
C GLN A 139 14.80 1.58 -0.12
N MET A 140 15.45 2.73 -0.21
CA MET A 140 15.41 3.73 0.86
C MET A 140 14.00 4.32 1.03
N LEU A 141 13.29 4.54 -0.07
CA LEU A 141 11.89 4.98 -0.06
C LEU A 141 10.98 3.88 0.49
N ASP A 142 11.17 2.61 0.11
CA ASP A 142 10.40 1.47 0.60
C ASP A 142 10.45 1.39 2.13
N LYS A 143 11.65 1.47 2.71
CA LYS A 143 11.84 1.48 4.17
C LYS A 143 11.05 2.63 4.82
N LYS A 144 11.11 3.83 4.24
CA LYS A 144 10.40 4.99 4.75
C LYS A 144 8.90 4.83 4.68
N LEU A 145 8.38 4.33 3.55
CA LEU A 145 6.96 4.03 3.35
C LEU A 145 6.48 2.95 4.33
N GLY A 146 7.24 1.88 4.49
CA GLY A 146 6.94 0.81 5.44
C GLY A 146 6.85 1.30 6.89
N MET A 147 7.77 2.16 7.32
CA MET A 147 7.71 2.79 8.64
C MET A 147 6.45 3.67 8.79
N MET A 148 6.15 4.51 7.81
CA MET A 148 5.00 5.40 7.85
C MET A 148 3.67 4.64 7.88
N THR A 149 3.50 3.65 7.02
CA THR A 149 2.27 2.86 6.95
C THR A 149 2.13 1.90 8.12
N GLY A 150 3.23 1.40 8.68
CA GLY A 150 3.25 0.63 9.91
C GLY A 150 2.66 1.37 11.13
N MET A 151 2.77 2.70 11.16
CA MET A 151 2.16 3.54 12.22
C MET A 151 0.62 3.64 12.12
N LEU A 152 0.02 3.14 11.04
CA LEU A 152 -1.44 3.20 10.83
C LEU A 152 -2.20 1.98 11.34
N ARG A 153 -1.47 0.94 11.72
CA ARG A 153 -2.00 -0.30 12.29
C ARG A 153 -2.56 -0.12 13.68
#